data_dd1652b55bcd7d3935e92bb77febcf01
#
_entry.id   dd1652b55bcd7d3935e92bb77febcf01
#
_cell.length_a   1.000
_cell.length_b   1.000
_cell.length_c   1.000
_cell.angle_alpha   90.00
_cell.angle_beta   90.00
_cell.angle_gamma   90.00
#
_symmetry.space_group_name_H-M   'P 1'
#
loop_
_entity.id
_entity.type
_entity.pdbx_description
1 polymer ?
#
loop_
_entity_poly.entity_id
_entity_poly.type
_entity_poly.pdbx_seq_one_letter_code
_entity_poly.pdbx_strand_id
1 'polypeptide(L)'
;MENIISVDLSTSTAPVVSETRGKQWISYGDNNGEWANLYPQFLIDLYYSSSITAAIVNATAEMIAGENLVITDEEDRDVEARVKLQDFMNNANSNETLHEVLKKVAFDFKLQGAFALNIVWSKDRTEIAEIHHIPVEKIRCERPDEFGKTRGYYVSGDWANIRTNKPYRVPAFNVNDRTSPNQILYTGLYSPNMNSYYTADYISCNNWSLIDSKVSEYHLQNVSNSFSGSFLISFANGVPTQDARRQIEQSITEKFTGTNAGKFILTFSDDKTRTPEISAI
;
A
#
# COMPACT_ATOMS: atom_id res chain seq x y z
N MET A 1 36.05 -30.70 3.14
CA MET A 1 35.22 -29.68 3.78
C MET A 1 34.01 -29.48 2.87
N GLU A 2 32.86 -29.94 3.33
CA GLU A 2 31.60 -29.74 2.61
C GLU A 2 31.24 -28.26 2.69
N ASN A 3 31.18 -27.58 1.57
CA ASN A 3 30.65 -26.23 1.50
C ASN A 3 29.12 -26.34 1.54
N ILE A 4 28.57 -26.32 2.75
CA ILE A 4 27.11 -26.16 2.96
C ILE A 4 26.82 -24.68 2.67
N ILE A 5 26.14 -24.41 1.59
CA ILE A 5 25.57 -23.10 1.30
C ILE A 5 24.27 -23.03 2.10
N SER A 6 24.28 -22.31 3.21
CA SER A 6 23.04 -21.98 3.90
C SER A 6 22.33 -20.89 3.11
N VAL A 7 21.15 -21.16 2.63
CA VAL A 7 20.26 -20.13 2.06
C VAL A 7 19.42 -19.61 3.22
N ASP A 8 19.65 -18.36 3.59
CA ASP A 8 18.77 -17.65 4.50
C ASP A 8 17.42 -17.43 3.82
N LEU A 9 16.43 -18.18 4.23
CA LEU A 9 15.03 -17.90 3.86
C LEU A 9 14.57 -16.70 4.64
N SER A 10 14.62 -15.54 4.01
CA SER A 10 14.01 -14.33 4.58
C SER A 10 12.51 -14.56 4.72
N THR A 11 12.01 -14.62 5.96
CA THR A 11 10.57 -14.66 6.22
C THR A 11 9.98 -13.29 5.96
N SER A 12 9.22 -13.15 4.88
CA SER A 12 8.44 -11.96 4.61
C SER A 12 7.21 -11.97 5.54
N THR A 13 7.20 -11.08 6.51
CA THR A 13 6.05 -10.87 7.40
C THR A 13 5.48 -9.49 7.15
N ALA A 14 4.17 -9.32 7.40
CA ALA A 14 3.57 -7.98 7.34
C ALA A 14 4.27 -7.04 8.32
N PRO A 15 4.50 -5.77 7.94
CA PRO A 15 5.17 -4.81 8.81
C PRO A 15 4.37 -4.55 10.09
N VAL A 16 5.07 -4.35 11.18
CA VAL A 16 4.46 -3.93 12.45
C VAL A 16 4.14 -2.45 12.35
N VAL A 17 2.89 -2.10 12.58
CA VAL A 17 2.42 -0.71 12.52
C VAL A 17 2.94 0.04 13.75
N SER A 18 3.67 1.11 13.51
CA SER A 18 4.17 1.98 14.58
C SER A 18 4.17 3.46 14.17
N GLU A 19 4.15 4.31 15.20
CA GLU A 19 4.31 5.76 15.06
C GLU A 19 5.67 6.17 15.61
N THR A 20 6.52 6.75 14.76
CA THR A 20 7.83 7.25 15.20
C THR A 20 7.88 8.76 15.09
N ARG A 21 8.17 9.43 16.20
CA ARG A 21 8.27 10.90 16.25
C ARG A 21 9.47 11.39 15.46
N GLY A 22 9.21 12.06 14.33
CA GLY A 22 10.20 12.81 13.57
C GLY A 22 10.36 14.26 14.05
N LYS A 23 11.18 15.03 13.35
CA LYS A 23 11.38 16.46 13.66
C LYS A 23 10.14 17.32 13.33
N GLN A 24 9.51 17.07 12.22
CA GLN A 24 8.39 17.84 11.69
C GLN A 24 7.07 17.03 11.70
N TRP A 25 7.13 15.79 11.26
CA TRP A 25 5.97 14.89 11.20
C TRP A 25 6.23 13.59 11.96
N ILE A 26 5.17 12.86 12.19
CA ILE A 26 5.23 11.50 12.74
C ILE A 26 5.34 10.53 11.56
N SER A 27 6.36 9.68 11.57
CA SER A 27 6.50 8.60 10.61
C SER A 27 5.50 7.50 10.91
N TYR A 28 4.91 6.91 9.86
CA TYR A 28 3.88 5.90 9.94
C TYR A 28 4.33 4.62 9.23
N GLY A 29 4.64 3.58 10.00
CA GLY A 29 5.13 2.31 9.51
C GLY A 29 6.20 1.68 10.38
N ASP A 30 6.94 0.74 9.84
CA ASP A 30 8.04 0.09 10.53
C ASP A 30 9.21 1.06 10.79
N ASN A 31 9.90 0.87 11.91
CA ASN A 31 10.96 1.81 12.32
C ASN A 31 12.20 1.79 11.42
N ASN A 32 12.58 0.64 10.87
CA ASN A 32 13.82 0.47 10.10
C ASN A 32 13.67 -0.49 8.91
N GLY A 33 12.46 -0.87 8.52
CA GLY A 33 12.19 -1.81 7.44
C GLY A 33 11.95 -1.13 6.09
N GLU A 34 11.67 -1.92 5.09
CA GLU A 34 11.26 -1.48 3.74
C GLU A 34 10.07 -0.51 3.79
N TRP A 35 9.17 -0.70 4.74
CA TRP A 35 7.95 0.09 4.92
C TRP A 35 8.09 1.21 5.97
N ALA A 36 9.31 1.63 6.27
CA ALA A 36 9.55 2.77 7.16
C ALA A 36 8.88 4.03 6.60
N ASN A 37 7.93 4.58 7.36
CA ASN A 37 7.07 5.69 6.92
C ASN A 37 6.20 5.40 5.66
N LEU A 38 6.07 4.15 5.25
CA LEU A 38 5.39 3.72 4.02
C LEU A 38 4.28 2.68 4.27
N TYR A 39 3.75 2.60 5.50
CA TYR A 39 2.68 1.66 5.80
C TYR A 39 1.42 1.82 4.92
N PRO A 40 0.96 3.05 4.59
CA PRO A 40 -0.13 3.21 3.63
C PRO A 40 0.16 2.61 2.25
N GLN A 41 1.40 2.72 1.77
CA GLN A 41 1.83 2.14 0.50
C GLN A 41 1.83 0.60 0.55
N PHE A 42 2.23 0.01 1.69
CA PHE A 42 2.12 -1.43 1.91
C PHE A 42 0.67 -1.93 1.77
N LEU A 43 -0.31 -1.21 2.33
CA LEU A 43 -1.72 -1.58 2.18
C LEU A 43 -2.20 -1.47 0.72
N ILE A 44 -1.72 -0.48 -0.02
CA ILE A 44 -1.99 -0.33 -1.45
C ILE A 44 -1.39 -1.49 -2.23
N ASP A 45 -0.15 -1.90 -1.93
CA ASP A 45 0.49 -3.05 -2.58
C ASP A 45 -0.26 -4.35 -2.29
N LEU A 46 -0.75 -4.55 -1.07
CA LEU A 46 -1.62 -5.69 -0.74
C LEU A 46 -2.94 -5.66 -1.52
N TYR A 47 -3.54 -4.48 -1.65
CA TYR A 47 -4.77 -4.31 -2.42
C TYR A 47 -4.58 -4.71 -3.89
N TYR A 48 -3.48 -4.34 -4.52
CA TYR A 48 -3.21 -4.70 -5.91
C TYR A 48 -2.73 -6.15 -6.09
N SER A 49 -2.14 -6.76 -5.07
CA SER A 49 -1.54 -8.10 -5.17
C SER A 49 -2.42 -9.22 -4.63
N SER A 50 -3.39 -8.92 -3.74
CA SER A 50 -4.33 -9.89 -3.18
C SER A 50 -5.73 -9.70 -3.73
N SER A 51 -6.21 -10.69 -4.48
CA SER A 51 -7.55 -10.67 -5.08
C SER A 51 -8.67 -10.60 -4.03
N ILE A 52 -8.47 -11.26 -2.90
CA ILE A 52 -9.44 -11.28 -1.79
C ILE A 52 -9.52 -9.91 -1.13
N THR A 53 -8.36 -9.30 -0.86
CA THR A 53 -8.30 -7.94 -0.27
C THR A 53 -8.98 -6.92 -1.18
N ALA A 54 -8.67 -6.95 -2.48
CA ALA A 54 -9.28 -6.06 -3.45
C ALA A 54 -10.81 -6.21 -3.50
N ALA A 55 -11.31 -7.45 -3.54
CA ALA A 55 -12.75 -7.72 -3.59
C ALA A 55 -13.47 -7.20 -2.34
N ILE A 56 -12.93 -7.44 -1.14
CA ILE A 56 -13.52 -6.99 0.13
C ILE A 56 -13.52 -5.47 0.23
N VAL A 57 -12.39 -4.82 -0.09
CA VAL A 57 -12.26 -3.36 -0.02
C VAL A 57 -13.24 -2.70 -0.97
N ASN A 58 -13.28 -3.12 -2.24
CA ASN A 58 -14.19 -2.55 -3.24
C ASN A 58 -15.66 -2.73 -2.85
N ALA A 59 -16.08 -3.96 -2.55
CA ALA A 59 -17.47 -4.23 -2.20
C ALA A 59 -17.91 -3.46 -0.95
N THR A 60 -17.06 -3.38 0.08
CA THR A 60 -17.39 -2.65 1.31
C THR A 60 -17.41 -1.14 1.08
N ALA A 61 -16.48 -0.60 0.30
CA ALA A 61 -16.46 0.83 -0.03
C ALA A 61 -17.70 1.26 -0.82
N GLU A 62 -18.15 0.44 -1.78
CA GLU A 62 -19.40 0.68 -2.51
C GLU A 62 -20.62 0.64 -1.58
N MET A 63 -20.68 -0.31 -0.64
CA MET A 63 -21.76 -0.37 0.35
C MET A 63 -21.78 0.86 1.26
N ILE A 64 -20.62 1.37 1.69
CA ILE A 64 -20.51 2.57 2.52
C ILE A 64 -20.95 3.81 1.73
N ALA A 65 -20.50 3.96 0.49
CA ALA A 65 -20.82 5.12 -0.34
C ALA A 65 -22.29 5.16 -0.75
N GLY A 66 -22.92 3.99 -0.93
CA GLY A 66 -24.30 3.87 -1.42
C GLY A 66 -24.47 4.31 -2.88
N GLU A 67 -25.71 4.35 -3.33
CA GLU A 67 -26.02 4.68 -4.72
C GLU A 67 -26.00 6.19 -4.99
N ASN A 68 -26.52 7.00 -4.04
CA ASN A 68 -26.60 8.45 -4.22
C ASN A 68 -26.84 9.17 -2.87
N LEU A 69 -26.60 10.47 -2.88
CA LEU A 69 -26.97 11.39 -1.81
C LEU A 69 -28.32 12.02 -2.13
N VAL A 70 -29.21 12.05 -1.15
CA VAL A 70 -30.52 12.70 -1.25
C VAL A 70 -30.74 13.64 -0.09
N ILE A 71 -31.39 14.78 -0.37
CA ILE A 71 -31.83 15.70 0.65
C ILE A 71 -33.14 15.17 1.20
N THR A 72 -33.20 14.86 2.50
CA THR A 72 -34.36 14.25 3.17
C THR A 72 -35.29 15.27 3.85
N ASP A 73 -35.17 16.54 3.56
CA ASP A 73 -36.03 17.55 4.16
C ASP A 73 -37.43 17.43 3.56
N GLU A 74 -38.38 16.92 4.37
CA GLU A 74 -39.77 16.75 3.98
C GLU A 74 -40.57 18.07 4.11
N GLU A 75 -40.06 19.03 4.88
CA GLU A 75 -40.72 20.33 5.08
C GLU A 75 -39.92 21.42 4.36
N ASP A 76 -40.37 21.87 3.18
CA ASP A 76 -39.81 22.95 2.36
C ASP A 76 -39.72 24.31 3.08
N ARG A 77 -39.04 24.35 4.24
CA ARG A 77 -38.92 25.53 5.07
C ARG A 77 -37.93 26.56 4.54
N ASP A 78 -36.91 26.10 3.82
CA ASP A 78 -35.87 26.97 3.23
C ASP A 78 -35.46 26.51 1.84
N VAL A 79 -36.20 26.99 0.86
CA VAL A 79 -35.96 26.66 -0.55
C VAL A 79 -34.57 27.13 -1.03
N GLU A 80 -34.11 28.29 -0.51
CA GLU A 80 -32.82 28.85 -0.92
C GLU A 80 -31.65 27.98 -0.40
N ALA A 81 -31.70 27.57 0.86
CA ALA A 81 -30.72 26.68 1.45
C ALA A 81 -30.68 25.32 0.75
N ARG A 82 -31.84 24.79 0.36
CA ARG A 82 -31.97 23.53 -0.38
C ARG A 82 -31.32 23.64 -1.77
N VAL A 83 -31.57 24.72 -2.50
CA VAL A 83 -30.95 24.96 -3.81
C VAL A 83 -29.43 25.05 -3.68
N LYS A 84 -28.92 25.80 -2.69
CA LYS A 84 -27.48 25.90 -2.42
C LYS A 84 -26.86 24.52 -2.09
N LEU A 85 -27.54 23.72 -1.25
CA LEU A 85 -27.08 22.40 -0.88
C LEU A 85 -27.07 21.46 -2.10
N GLN A 86 -28.13 21.49 -2.92
CA GLN A 86 -28.20 20.70 -4.15
C GLN A 86 -27.09 21.08 -5.14
N ASP A 87 -26.81 22.38 -5.29
CA ASP A 87 -25.72 22.86 -6.13
C ASP A 87 -24.35 22.38 -5.61
N PHE A 88 -24.12 22.45 -4.29
CA PHE A 88 -22.92 21.94 -3.67
C PHE A 88 -22.78 20.40 -3.81
N MET A 89 -23.88 19.66 -3.72
CA MET A 89 -23.88 18.21 -3.96
C MET A 89 -23.50 17.85 -5.40
N ASN A 90 -23.95 18.66 -6.35
CA ASN A 90 -23.63 18.45 -7.76
C ASN A 90 -22.23 18.96 -8.14
N ASN A 91 -21.69 19.92 -7.41
CA ASN A 91 -20.43 20.62 -7.68
C ASN A 91 -19.62 20.77 -6.39
N ALA A 92 -19.18 19.63 -5.79
CA ALA A 92 -18.35 19.68 -4.57
C ALA A 92 -16.97 20.33 -4.83
N ASN A 93 -16.51 20.26 -6.05
CA ASN A 93 -15.35 20.98 -6.60
C ASN A 93 -15.51 21.13 -8.11
N SER A 94 -14.51 21.73 -8.77
CA SER A 94 -14.53 21.99 -10.21
C SER A 94 -14.64 20.73 -11.10
N ASN A 95 -14.40 19.53 -10.56
CA ASN A 95 -14.28 18.29 -11.33
C ASN A 95 -15.22 17.18 -10.88
N GLU A 96 -15.78 17.26 -9.67
CA GLU A 96 -16.42 16.13 -9.00
C GLU A 96 -17.68 16.54 -8.25
N THR A 97 -18.66 15.65 -8.24
CA THR A 97 -19.81 15.71 -7.37
C THR A 97 -19.43 15.32 -5.92
N LEU A 98 -20.22 15.73 -4.95
CA LEU A 98 -20.00 15.31 -3.56
C LEU A 98 -20.06 13.78 -3.39
N HIS A 99 -20.91 13.12 -4.17
CA HIS A 99 -21.00 11.66 -4.16
C HIS A 99 -19.72 10.96 -4.67
N GLU A 100 -19.10 11.51 -5.71
CA GLU A 100 -17.80 11.01 -6.20
C GLU A 100 -16.68 11.20 -5.18
N VAL A 101 -16.67 12.34 -4.48
CA VAL A 101 -15.75 12.56 -3.36
C VAL A 101 -16.00 11.55 -2.24
N LEU A 102 -17.28 11.29 -1.89
CA LEU A 102 -17.63 10.30 -0.85
C LEU A 102 -17.26 8.87 -1.23
N LYS A 103 -17.33 8.47 -2.50
CA LYS A 103 -16.84 7.17 -2.96
C LYS A 103 -15.34 6.99 -2.68
N LYS A 104 -14.54 8.02 -2.94
CA LYS A 104 -13.10 8.02 -2.63
C LYS A 104 -12.84 7.98 -1.13
N VAL A 105 -13.63 8.74 -0.35
CA VAL A 105 -13.59 8.72 1.12
C VAL A 105 -13.90 7.33 1.66
N ALA A 106 -14.95 6.69 1.16
CA ALA A 106 -15.36 5.34 1.57
C ALA A 106 -14.27 4.30 1.24
N PHE A 107 -13.65 4.44 0.07
CA PHE A 107 -12.56 3.58 -0.35
C PHE A 107 -11.34 3.71 0.57
N ASP A 108 -10.85 4.93 0.82
CA ASP A 108 -9.71 5.16 1.71
C ASP A 108 -10.03 4.75 3.15
N PHE A 109 -11.24 5.04 3.61
CA PHE A 109 -11.69 4.63 4.94
C PHE A 109 -11.65 3.12 5.13
N LYS A 110 -12.04 2.35 4.10
CA LYS A 110 -11.96 0.89 4.15
C LYS A 110 -10.53 0.38 3.99
N LEU A 111 -9.77 0.92 3.02
CA LEU A 111 -8.41 0.47 2.72
C LEU A 111 -7.41 0.85 3.82
N GLN A 112 -7.49 2.09 4.30
CA GLN A 112 -6.48 2.69 5.19
C GLN A 112 -6.96 2.84 6.64
N GLY A 113 -8.26 2.67 6.90
CA GLY A 113 -8.87 2.96 8.20
C GLY A 113 -9.07 4.47 8.46
N ALA A 114 -8.78 5.31 7.50
CA ALA A 114 -8.84 6.76 7.59
C ALA A 114 -9.22 7.38 6.25
N PHE A 115 -9.62 8.63 6.29
CA PHE A 115 -9.78 9.45 5.09
C PHE A 115 -9.34 10.89 5.34
N ALA A 116 -9.06 11.60 4.25
CA ALA A 116 -8.71 13.00 4.31
C ALA A 116 -9.40 13.82 3.24
N LEU A 117 -9.81 15.00 3.65
CA LEU A 117 -10.44 16.01 2.79
C LEU A 117 -9.67 17.32 2.89
N ASN A 118 -9.40 17.93 1.76
CA ASN A 118 -8.99 19.33 1.69
C ASN A 118 -10.24 20.19 1.61
N ILE A 119 -10.45 20.99 2.63
CA ILE A 119 -11.57 21.95 2.74
C ILE A 119 -11.05 23.30 2.28
N VAL A 120 -11.65 23.82 1.24
CA VAL A 120 -11.33 25.14 0.68
C VAL A 120 -12.42 26.13 1.10
N TRP A 121 -12.01 27.18 1.81
CA TRP A 121 -12.91 28.23 2.23
C TRP A 121 -13.15 29.24 1.12
N SER A 122 -14.36 29.83 1.09
CA SER A 122 -14.68 30.97 0.23
C SER A 122 -13.72 32.15 0.42
N LYS A 123 -13.69 33.10 -0.51
CA LYS A 123 -12.80 34.28 -0.41
C LYS A 123 -13.04 35.09 0.85
N ASP A 124 -14.29 35.21 1.27
CA ASP A 124 -14.73 35.92 2.49
C ASP A 124 -14.67 35.07 3.75
N ARG A 125 -14.32 33.77 3.65
CA ARG A 125 -14.21 32.82 4.76
C ARG A 125 -15.52 32.52 5.51
N THR A 126 -16.65 32.78 4.89
CA THR A 126 -17.97 32.56 5.51
C THR A 126 -18.46 31.14 5.35
N GLU A 127 -18.16 30.51 4.22
CA GLU A 127 -18.64 29.18 3.84
C GLU A 127 -17.55 28.32 3.20
N ILE A 128 -17.80 27.01 3.09
CA ILE A 128 -16.95 26.07 2.36
C ILE A 128 -17.27 26.23 0.88
N ALA A 129 -16.24 26.56 0.08
CA ALA A 129 -16.38 26.72 -1.36
C ALA A 129 -16.19 25.39 -2.09
N GLU A 130 -15.18 24.60 -1.70
CA GLU A 130 -14.86 23.33 -2.36
C GLU A 130 -14.40 22.27 -1.35
N ILE A 131 -14.64 21.02 -1.68
CA ILE A 131 -14.13 19.86 -0.97
C ILE A 131 -13.42 18.94 -1.95
N HIS A 132 -12.15 18.60 -1.66
CA HIS A 132 -11.36 17.68 -2.45
C HIS A 132 -10.92 16.49 -1.59
N HIS A 133 -10.98 15.30 -2.14
CA HIS A 133 -10.36 14.13 -1.53
C HIS A 133 -8.83 14.23 -1.63
N ILE A 134 -8.14 13.88 -0.54
CA ILE A 134 -6.70 13.69 -0.52
C ILE A 134 -6.42 12.22 -0.17
N PRO A 135 -5.71 11.48 -1.02
CA PRO A 135 -5.32 10.10 -0.71
C PRO A 135 -4.50 10.03 0.59
N VAL A 136 -4.87 9.10 1.47
CA VAL A 136 -4.28 8.99 2.81
C VAL A 136 -2.78 8.71 2.78
N GLU A 137 -2.30 7.97 1.78
CA GLU A 137 -0.88 7.69 1.60
C GLU A 137 -0.03 8.94 1.37
N LYS A 138 -0.63 10.05 0.94
CA LYS A 138 0.06 11.32 0.72
C LYS A 138 0.21 12.17 1.97
N ILE A 139 -0.44 11.80 3.07
CA ILE A 139 -0.51 12.61 4.29
C ILE A 139 0.35 12.03 5.40
N ARG A 140 1.01 12.92 6.16
CA ARG A 140 1.62 12.60 7.46
C ARG A 140 1.21 13.65 8.48
N CYS A 141 0.91 13.17 9.69
CA CYS A 141 0.51 14.02 10.79
C CYS A 141 1.68 14.88 11.28
N GLU A 142 1.45 16.17 11.46
CA GLU A 142 2.37 17.04 12.17
C GLU A 142 2.55 16.53 13.61
N ARG A 143 3.72 16.76 14.18
CA ARG A 143 3.98 16.46 15.58
C ARG A 143 2.95 17.17 16.47
N PRO A 144 2.25 16.45 17.37
CA PRO A 144 1.29 17.06 18.27
C PRO A 144 1.94 18.13 19.15
N ASP A 145 1.14 19.14 19.50
CA ASP A 145 1.53 20.16 20.45
C ASP A 145 1.62 19.61 21.89
N GLU A 146 1.90 20.50 22.86
CA GLU A 146 2.01 20.14 24.27
C GLU A 146 0.73 19.55 24.87
N PHE A 147 -0.41 19.82 24.24
CA PHE A 147 -1.73 19.31 24.62
C PHE A 147 -2.12 18.02 23.86
N GLY A 148 -1.20 17.45 23.07
CA GLY A 148 -1.46 16.26 22.27
C GLY A 148 -2.28 16.51 21.00
N LYS A 149 -2.49 17.78 20.60
CA LYS A 149 -3.31 18.13 19.44
C LYS A 149 -2.47 18.31 18.19
N THR A 150 -2.83 17.62 17.11
CA THR A 150 -2.26 17.82 15.78
C THR A 150 -2.80 19.12 15.18
N ARG A 151 -1.92 20.05 14.85
CA ARG A 151 -2.27 21.37 14.31
C ARG A 151 -2.19 21.47 12.80
N GLY A 152 -1.64 20.45 12.14
CA GLY A 152 -1.50 20.43 10.70
C GLY A 152 -1.07 19.08 10.18
N TYR A 153 -0.98 19.02 8.88
CA TYR A 153 -0.58 17.81 8.14
C TYR A 153 0.46 18.18 7.10
N TYR A 154 1.37 17.27 6.85
CA TYR A 154 2.32 17.37 5.77
C TYR A 154 1.84 16.51 4.59
N VAL A 155 1.82 17.10 3.41
CA VAL A 155 1.41 16.44 2.17
C VAL A 155 2.61 16.31 1.26
N SER A 156 2.83 15.11 0.73
CA SER A 156 3.87 14.82 -0.26
C SER A 156 3.32 13.93 -1.37
N GLY A 157 3.78 14.16 -2.59
CA GLY A 157 3.47 13.27 -3.71
C GLY A 157 4.12 11.89 -3.58
N ASP A 158 5.29 11.83 -2.91
CA ASP A 158 6.05 10.60 -2.72
C ASP A 158 6.85 10.67 -1.41
N TRP A 159 6.48 9.84 -0.44
CA TRP A 159 7.14 9.76 0.85
C TRP A 159 8.42 8.92 0.84
N ALA A 160 8.65 8.11 -0.19
CA ALA A 160 9.90 7.40 -0.38
C ALA A 160 11.02 8.36 -0.81
N ASN A 161 10.68 9.40 -1.60
CA ASN A 161 11.62 10.34 -2.19
C ASN A 161 11.35 11.79 -1.76
N ILE A 162 11.36 12.04 -0.45
CA ILE A 162 11.10 13.37 0.13
C ILE A 162 12.11 14.46 -0.28
N ARG A 163 13.29 14.08 -0.79
CA ARG A 163 14.28 15.04 -1.31
C ARG A 163 13.80 15.71 -2.59
N THR A 164 13.16 14.95 -3.47
CA THR A 164 12.60 15.41 -4.74
C THR A 164 11.19 15.97 -4.54
N ASN A 165 10.37 15.26 -3.73
CA ASN A 165 8.98 15.62 -3.42
C ASN A 165 8.92 16.23 -2.02
N LYS A 166 9.32 17.48 -1.89
CA LYS A 166 9.35 18.16 -0.58
C LYS A 166 7.95 18.26 0.01
N PRO A 167 7.72 17.72 1.23
CA PRO A 167 6.44 17.84 1.89
C PRO A 167 6.11 19.30 2.21
N TYR A 168 4.86 19.70 1.99
CA TYR A 168 4.36 21.01 2.39
C TYR A 168 3.31 20.88 3.48
N ARG A 169 3.26 21.87 4.37
CA ARG A 169 2.37 21.88 5.53
C ARG A 169 1.04 22.53 5.17
N VAL A 170 -0.06 21.88 5.58
CA VAL A 170 -1.42 22.42 5.53
C VAL A 170 -2.00 22.36 6.95
N PRO A 171 -2.65 23.41 7.44
CA PRO A 171 -3.26 23.41 8.77
C PRO A 171 -4.43 22.42 8.86
N ALA A 172 -4.66 21.91 10.07
CA ALA A 172 -5.78 21.05 10.37
C ALA A 172 -7.10 21.85 10.30
N PHE A 173 -8.16 21.20 9.83
CA PHE A 173 -9.48 21.81 9.74
C PHE A 173 -9.99 22.27 11.11
N ASN A 174 -10.44 23.52 11.15
CA ASN A 174 -11.02 24.13 12.34
C ASN A 174 -12.11 25.11 11.94
N VAL A 175 -13.35 24.81 12.30
CA VAL A 175 -14.51 25.66 12.00
C VAL A 175 -14.37 27.07 12.57
N ASN A 176 -13.69 27.21 13.70
CA ASN A 176 -13.52 28.48 14.42
C ASN A 176 -12.29 29.28 13.95
N ASP A 177 -11.37 28.68 13.21
CA ASP A 177 -10.22 29.35 12.64
C ASP A 177 -10.19 29.17 11.13
N ARG A 178 -10.68 30.18 10.42
CA ARG A 178 -10.81 30.20 8.96
C ARG A 178 -9.76 31.09 8.30
N THR A 179 -8.65 31.37 8.99
CA THR A 179 -7.59 32.26 8.46
C THR A 179 -6.89 31.67 7.25
N SER A 180 -6.65 30.35 7.24
CA SER A 180 -6.08 29.65 6.10
C SER A 180 -7.15 29.32 5.05
N PRO A 181 -6.89 29.57 3.76
CA PRO A 181 -7.83 29.21 2.69
C PRO A 181 -8.08 27.72 2.59
N ASN A 182 -7.05 26.92 2.81
CA ASN A 182 -7.08 25.48 2.71
C ASN A 182 -6.79 24.86 4.06
N GLN A 183 -7.55 23.87 4.42
CA GLN A 183 -7.39 23.12 5.67
C GLN A 183 -7.67 21.64 5.41
N ILE A 184 -6.98 20.76 6.12
CA ILE A 184 -7.18 19.32 5.98
C ILE A 184 -7.99 18.79 7.15
N LEU A 185 -9.10 18.12 6.84
CA LEU A 185 -9.83 17.25 7.75
C LEU A 185 -9.27 15.83 7.56
N TYR A 186 -8.63 15.29 8.59
CA TYR A 186 -8.13 13.91 8.61
C TYR A 186 -8.72 13.20 9.83
N THR A 187 -9.39 12.08 9.59
CA THR A 187 -10.03 11.29 10.65
C THR A 187 -10.17 9.83 10.21
N GLY A 188 -10.46 8.94 11.15
CA GLY A 188 -10.58 7.52 10.86
C GLY A 188 -11.09 6.68 12.02
N LEU A 189 -10.92 5.37 11.91
CA LEU A 189 -11.32 4.38 12.91
C LEU A 189 -10.42 4.48 14.15
N TYR A 190 -11.02 4.42 15.34
CA TYR A 190 -10.24 4.29 16.55
C TYR A 190 -9.30 3.06 16.47
N SER A 191 -8.02 3.29 16.69
CA SER A 191 -7.00 2.25 16.62
C SER A 191 -6.25 2.19 17.94
N PRO A 192 -6.32 1.08 18.68
CA PRO A 192 -5.56 0.90 19.92
C PRO A 192 -4.07 1.13 19.70
N ASN A 193 -3.39 1.77 20.67
CA ASN A 193 -1.96 2.09 20.64
C ASN A 193 -1.52 3.05 19.54
N MET A 194 -2.45 3.72 18.86
CA MET A 194 -2.17 4.78 17.88
C MET A 194 -2.63 6.12 18.45
N ASN A 195 -1.83 7.17 18.25
CA ASN A 195 -2.12 8.51 18.78
C ASN A 195 -2.47 9.52 17.67
N SER A 196 -1.90 9.33 16.48
CA SER A 196 -1.99 10.29 15.39
C SER A 196 -2.53 9.68 14.11
N TYR A 197 -2.36 8.38 13.94
CA TYR A 197 -2.82 7.65 12.77
C TYR A 197 -3.95 6.69 13.11
N TYR A 198 -4.53 6.14 12.07
CA TYR A 198 -5.60 5.18 12.12
C TYR A 198 -5.21 3.92 11.35
N THR A 199 -5.73 2.79 11.73
CA THR A 199 -5.48 1.51 11.05
C THR A 199 -6.77 0.96 10.48
N ALA A 200 -6.65 0.22 9.37
CA ALA A 200 -7.80 -0.49 8.80
C ALA A 200 -8.35 -1.52 9.80
N ASP A 201 -9.65 -1.75 9.76
CA ASP A 201 -10.34 -2.73 10.62
C ASP A 201 -9.90 -4.17 10.37
N TYR A 202 -9.35 -4.46 9.20
CA TYR A 202 -8.84 -5.77 8.80
C TYR A 202 -7.32 -5.95 9.01
N ILE A 203 -6.66 -5.08 9.76
CA ILE A 203 -5.19 -5.11 9.95
C ILE A 203 -4.66 -6.50 10.40
N SER A 204 -5.44 -7.24 11.19
CA SER A 204 -5.11 -8.60 11.63
C SER A 204 -5.05 -9.60 10.46
N CYS A 205 -5.66 -9.29 9.33
CA CYS A 205 -5.68 -10.12 8.13
C CYS A 205 -4.50 -9.87 7.17
N ASN A 206 -3.64 -8.89 7.45
CA ASN A 206 -2.55 -8.51 6.53
C ASN A 206 -1.62 -9.68 6.17
N ASN A 207 -1.32 -10.57 7.13
CA ASN A 207 -0.53 -11.77 6.85
C ASN A 207 -1.25 -12.73 5.90
N TRP A 208 -2.57 -12.87 6.02
CA TRP A 208 -3.36 -13.72 5.13
C TRP A 208 -3.43 -13.12 3.71
N SER A 209 -3.58 -11.80 3.60
CA SER A 209 -3.52 -11.09 2.32
C SER A 209 -2.15 -11.25 1.65
N LEU A 210 -1.07 -11.20 2.44
CA LEU A 210 0.28 -11.44 1.94
C LEU A 210 0.47 -12.90 1.47
N ILE A 211 -0.09 -13.88 2.20
CA ILE A 211 -0.09 -15.29 1.79
C ILE A 211 -0.85 -15.47 0.47
N ASP A 212 -2.05 -14.88 0.33
CA ASP A 212 -2.83 -14.93 -0.91
C ASP A 212 -2.01 -14.40 -2.11
N SER A 213 -1.37 -13.26 -1.95
CA SER A 213 -0.46 -12.69 -2.94
C SER A 213 0.68 -13.66 -3.30
N LYS A 214 1.37 -14.21 -2.29
CA LYS A 214 2.50 -15.12 -2.51
C LYS A 214 2.11 -16.46 -3.11
N VAL A 215 0.97 -17.00 -2.74
CA VAL A 215 0.40 -18.22 -3.35
C VAL A 215 0.07 -17.97 -4.82
N SER A 216 -0.55 -16.83 -5.13
CA SER A 216 -0.83 -16.43 -6.51
C SER A 216 0.43 -16.32 -7.35
N GLU A 217 1.47 -15.65 -6.82
CA GLU A 217 2.77 -15.51 -7.47
C GLU A 217 3.44 -16.89 -7.70
N TYR A 218 3.41 -17.76 -6.70
CA TYR A 218 3.96 -19.11 -6.79
C TYR A 218 3.26 -19.93 -7.88
N HIS A 219 1.93 -19.92 -7.92
CA HIS A 219 1.18 -20.63 -8.97
C HIS A 219 1.45 -20.06 -10.34
N LEU A 220 1.50 -18.73 -10.48
CA LEU A 220 1.83 -18.08 -11.74
C LEU A 220 3.22 -18.50 -12.25
N GLN A 221 4.22 -18.51 -11.36
CA GLN A 221 5.56 -18.97 -11.69
C GLN A 221 5.58 -20.45 -12.11
N ASN A 222 4.85 -21.32 -11.39
CA ASN A 222 4.77 -22.73 -11.73
C ASN A 222 4.11 -22.96 -13.10
N VAL A 223 3.02 -22.26 -13.38
CA VAL A 223 2.34 -22.33 -14.69
C VAL A 223 3.27 -21.81 -15.80
N SER A 224 3.94 -20.67 -15.57
CA SER A 224 4.88 -20.07 -16.53
C SER A 224 6.09 -20.95 -16.79
N ASN A 225 6.54 -21.71 -15.79
CA ASN A 225 7.64 -22.64 -15.89
C ASN A 225 7.21 -24.06 -16.31
N SER A 226 5.99 -24.20 -16.85
CA SER A 226 5.44 -25.48 -17.35
C SER A 226 5.42 -26.60 -16.28
N PHE A 227 5.18 -26.25 -15.02
CA PHE A 227 5.21 -27.18 -13.87
C PHE A 227 6.55 -27.91 -13.72
N SER A 228 7.66 -27.35 -14.23
CA SER A 228 8.97 -27.99 -14.08
C SER A 228 9.38 -28.01 -12.62
N GLY A 229 9.50 -29.21 -12.07
CA GLY A 229 10.03 -29.43 -10.72
C GLY A 229 11.48 -28.93 -10.61
N SER A 230 11.97 -28.80 -9.38
CA SER A 230 13.40 -28.58 -9.15
C SER A 230 14.14 -29.86 -9.44
N PHE A 231 15.19 -29.80 -10.24
CA PHE A 231 16.01 -30.95 -10.58
C PHE A 231 17.44 -30.77 -10.07
N LEU A 232 17.96 -31.82 -9.48
CA LEU A 232 19.38 -31.96 -9.20
C LEU A 232 20.07 -32.69 -10.36
N ILE A 233 20.94 -32.01 -11.06
CA ILE A 233 21.77 -32.61 -12.13
C ILE A 233 23.17 -32.81 -11.59
N SER A 234 23.60 -34.07 -11.43
CA SER A 234 24.91 -34.43 -10.95
C SER A 234 25.80 -34.90 -12.11
N PHE A 235 26.95 -34.25 -12.29
CA PHE A 235 27.96 -34.62 -13.27
C PHE A 235 29.09 -35.34 -12.56
N ALA A 236 29.38 -36.57 -12.98
CA ALA A 236 30.43 -37.41 -12.41
C ALA A 236 31.74 -37.44 -13.25
N ASN A 237 31.89 -36.54 -14.25
CA ASN A 237 33.00 -36.54 -15.21
C ASN A 237 34.16 -35.60 -14.81
N GLY A 238 34.32 -35.31 -13.54
CA GLY A 238 35.34 -34.40 -13.05
C GLY A 238 34.77 -33.02 -12.67
N VAL A 239 35.56 -32.24 -11.92
CA VAL A 239 35.21 -30.89 -11.54
C VAL A 239 35.70 -29.91 -12.59
N PRO A 240 34.81 -29.23 -13.35
CA PRO A 240 35.22 -28.28 -14.37
C PRO A 240 35.93 -27.07 -13.77
N THR A 241 36.74 -26.39 -14.57
CA THR A 241 37.30 -25.09 -14.21
C THR A 241 36.17 -24.07 -13.95
N GLN A 242 36.47 -23.00 -13.22
CA GLN A 242 35.48 -21.99 -12.87
C GLN A 242 34.82 -21.35 -14.11
N ASP A 243 35.59 -21.15 -15.17
CA ASP A 243 35.07 -20.60 -16.44
C ASP A 243 34.17 -21.61 -17.18
N ALA A 244 34.53 -22.90 -17.18
CA ALA A 244 33.69 -23.93 -17.76
C ALA A 244 32.37 -24.11 -16.98
N ARG A 245 32.36 -23.96 -15.64
CA ARG A 245 31.13 -23.96 -14.84
C ARG A 245 30.22 -22.82 -15.27
N ARG A 246 30.74 -21.60 -15.38
CA ARG A 246 29.97 -20.44 -15.83
C ARG A 246 29.36 -20.63 -17.21
N GLN A 247 30.13 -21.22 -18.16
CA GLN A 247 29.60 -21.52 -19.48
C GLN A 247 28.49 -22.58 -19.45
N ILE A 248 28.62 -23.61 -18.62
CA ILE A 248 27.55 -24.61 -18.42
C ILE A 248 26.31 -23.98 -17.83
N GLU A 249 26.44 -23.16 -16.77
CA GLU A 249 25.35 -22.42 -16.13
C GLU A 249 24.68 -21.50 -17.14
N GLN A 250 25.44 -20.73 -17.92
CA GLN A 250 24.89 -19.85 -18.96
C GLN A 250 24.14 -20.65 -20.04
N SER A 251 24.72 -21.73 -20.54
CA SER A 251 24.09 -22.57 -21.57
C SER A 251 22.80 -23.23 -21.08
N ILE A 252 22.75 -23.63 -19.82
CA ILE A 252 21.55 -24.17 -19.20
C ILE A 252 20.54 -23.06 -19.00
N THR A 253 20.95 -21.90 -18.49
CA THR A 253 20.11 -20.73 -18.33
C THR A 253 19.50 -20.30 -19.67
N GLU A 254 20.30 -20.14 -20.72
CA GLU A 254 19.83 -19.75 -22.07
C GLU A 254 18.85 -20.74 -22.68
N LYS A 255 19.01 -22.03 -22.45
CA LYS A 255 18.12 -23.06 -23.00
C LYS A 255 16.85 -23.27 -22.24
N PHE A 256 16.86 -22.98 -20.94
CA PHE A 256 15.75 -23.28 -20.01
C PHE A 256 15.22 -22.06 -19.27
N THR A 257 15.67 -20.85 -19.60
CA THR A 257 15.07 -19.59 -19.13
C THR A 257 14.05 -19.08 -20.15
N GLY A 258 13.09 -18.33 -19.67
CA GLY A 258 11.92 -17.91 -20.41
C GLY A 258 10.70 -18.64 -19.86
N THR A 259 9.73 -18.92 -20.68
CA THR A 259 8.50 -19.65 -20.29
C THR A 259 8.75 -21.09 -19.81
N ASN A 260 9.97 -21.62 -19.95
CA ASN A 260 10.37 -23.00 -19.59
C ASN A 260 11.46 -23.07 -18.51
N ALA A 261 11.63 -22.04 -17.68
CA ALA A 261 12.69 -22.02 -16.67
C ALA A 261 12.38 -22.95 -15.49
N GLY A 262 12.91 -24.16 -15.53
CA GLY A 262 12.99 -25.04 -14.37
C GLY A 262 14.13 -24.64 -13.43
N LYS A 263 13.99 -24.90 -12.13
CA LYS A 263 15.10 -24.75 -11.18
C LYS A 263 16.03 -25.95 -11.26
N PHE A 264 17.29 -25.72 -11.57
CA PHE A 264 18.31 -26.75 -11.61
C PHE A 264 19.38 -26.47 -10.55
N ILE A 265 19.78 -27.53 -9.85
CA ILE A 265 20.97 -27.51 -9.01
C ILE A 265 22.02 -28.37 -9.72
N LEU A 266 23.19 -27.78 -10.02
CA LEU A 266 24.29 -28.48 -10.70
C LEU A 266 25.31 -28.91 -9.64
N THR A 267 25.62 -30.19 -9.64
CA THR A 267 26.71 -30.74 -8.82
C THR A 267 27.76 -31.40 -9.70
N PHE A 268 29.05 -31.26 -9.34
CA PHE A 268 30.17 -31.83 -10.06
C PHE A 268 31.01 -32.69 -9.11
N SER A 269 31.38 -33.86 -9.53
CA SER A 269 32.19 -34.81 -8.74
C SER A 269 33.36 -35.35 -9.57
N ASP A 270 34.49 -35.55 -8.92
CA ASP A 270 35.66 -36.22 -9.51
C ASP A 270 35.56 -37.74 -9.48
N ASP A 271 34.52 -38.29 -8.87
CA ASP A 271 34.32 -39.74 -8.74
C ASP A 271 33.81 -40.33 -10.07
N LYS A 272 34.74 -40.89 -10.84
CA LYS A 272 34.46 -41.53 -12.15
C LYS A 272 33.67 -42.85 -12.05
N THR A 273 33.42 -43.32 -10.84
CA THR A 273 32.62 -44.56 -10.60
C THR A 273 31.15 -44.29 -10.54
N ARG A 274 30.74 -43.02 -10.39
CA ARG A 274 29.32 -42.62 -10.37
C ARG A 274 28.84 -42.27 -11.77
N THR A 275 27.69 -42.73 -12.11
CA THR A 275 26.98 -42.29 -13.31
C THR A 275 26.34 -40.93 -13.07
N PRO A 276 26.26 -40.04 -14.11
CA PRO A 276 25.49 -38.82 -14.02
C PRO A 276 24.05 -39.17 -13.63
N GLU A 277 23.50 -38.45 -12.64
CA GLU A 277 22.18 -38.68 -12.10
C GLU A 277 21.36 -37.40 -12.18
N ILE A 278 20.11 -37.53 -12.56
CA ILE A 278 19.11 -36.46 -12.51
C ILE A 278 18.03 -36.93 -11.55
N SER A 279 17.87 -36.22 -10.44
CA SER A 279 16.81 -36.49 -9.47
C SER A 279 15.93 -35.27 -9.27
N ALA A 280 14.64 -35.49 -9.13
CA ALA A 280 13.69 -34.45 -8.72
C ALA A 280 13.88 -34.18 -7.22
N ILE A 281 13.82 -32.92 -6.83
CA ILE A 281 13.89 -32.48 -5.45
C ILE A 281 12.49 -32.08 -4.99
#